data_2009b93901356b3e28d21fa66ba5d566
#
_entry.id   2009b93901356b3e28d21fa66ba5d566
#
_cell.length_a   1.000
_cell.length_b   1.000
_cell.length_c   1.000
_cell.angle_alpha   90.00
_cell.angle_beta   90.00
_cell.angle_gamma   90.00
#
_symmetry.space_group_name_H-M   'P 1'
#
loop_
_entity.id
_entity.type
_entity.pdbx_description
1 polymer ?
#
loop_
_entity_poly.entity_id
_entity_poly.type
_entity_poly.pdbx_seq_one_letter_code
_entity_poly.pdbx_strand_id
1 'polypeptide(L)'
;YDDVRKQIKESFGKYPEELFASFDPDPLAAASLGQVHRAQLDTGENVVVKVQRPDIRKMIETDLDILYTLAQLASRYMQDVKFFNPVGIVDEFSKVITREIDFTYEAHNIDKFCKNFKDSTTVHIPKVFWDYTKTKVVTIEEIKGIRLNDYLIQSHTAEEKKAVAA
;
A
#
# COMPACT_ATOMS: atom_id res chain seq x y z
N TYR A 1 -1.69 18.00 1.67
CA TYR A 1 -2.92 17.59 2.30
C TYR A 1 -4.14 17.76 1.38
N ASP A 2 -4.21 18.84 0.60
CA ASP A 2 -5.37 19.11 -0.29
C ASP A 2 -5.64 17.98 -1.28
N ASP A 3 -4.60 17.35 -1.80
CA ASP A 3 -4.72 16.20 -2.69
C ASP A 3 -5.30 14.98 -1.97
N VAL A 4 -4.92 14.76 -0.71
CA VAL A 4 -5.47 13.69 0.13
C VAL A 4 -6.97 13.89 0.35
N ARG A 5 -7.38 15.13 0.68
CA ARG A 5 -8.79 15.48 0.85
C ARG A 5 -9.61 15.23 -0.41
N LYS A 6 -9.06 15.59 -1.58
CA LYS A 6 -9.71 15.33 -2.88
C LYS A 6 -9.87 13.82 -3.15
N GLN A 7 -8.80 13.04 -2.95
CA GLN A 7 -8.84 11.58 -3.18
C GLN A 7 -9.84 10.88 -2.26
N ILE A 8 -9.91 11.27 -0.99
CA ILE A 8 -10.90 10.72 -0.04
C ILE A 8 -12.31 11.12 -0.48
N LYS A 9 -12.53 12.38 -0.85
CA LYS A 9 -13.83 12.84 -1.34
C LYS A 9 -14.26 12.13 -2.62
N GLU A 10 -13.35 11.92 -3.57
CA GLU A 10 -13.63 11.16 -4.80
C GLU A 10 -14.00 9.70 -4.50
N SER A 11 -13.36 9.10 -3.49
CA SER A 11 -13.57 7.70 -3.14
C SER A 11 -14.84 7.44 -2.34
N PHE A 12 -15.22 8.37 -1.44
CA PHE A 12 -16.31 8.19 -0.47
C PHE A 12 -17.45 9.21 -0.59
N GLY A 13 -17.30 10.24 -1.41
CA GLY A 13 -18.28 11.34 -1.51
C GLY A 13 -18.24 12.32 -0.33
N LYS A 14 -17.38 12.09 0.67
CA LYS A 14 -17.22 12.86 1.92
C LYS A 14 -15.77 13.29 2.08
N TYR A 15 -15.55 14.42 2.74
CA TYR A 15 -14.22 14.84 3.16
C TYR A 15 -13.72 14.02 4.37
N PRO A 16 -12.39 13.99 4.63
CA PRO A 16 -11.85 13.29 5.81
C PRO A 16 -12.53 13.70 7.12
N GLU A 17 -12.82 14.98 7.27
CA GLU A 17 -13.43 15.57 8.47
C GLU A 17 -14.90 15.15 8.66
N GLU A 18 -15.54 14.61 7.63
CA GLU A 18 -16.92 14.09 7.64
C GLU A 18 -16.95 12.56 7.76
N LEU A 19 -15.82 11.92 7.50
CA LEU A 19 -15.69 10.47 7.43
C LEU A 19 -15.05 9.88 8.68
N PHE A 20 -14.19 10.66 9.36
CA PHE A 20 -13.42 10.26 10.53
C PHE A 20 -13.71 11.22 11.69
N ALA A 21 -13.72 10.73 12.92
CA ALA A 21 -13.81 11.56 14.13
C ALA A 21 -12.61 12.53 14.24
N SER A 22 -11.42 12.07 13.80
CA SER A 22 -10.26 12.91 13.61
C SER A 22 -9.39 12.37 12.47
N PHE A 23 -8.73 13.28 11.77
CA PHE A 23 -7.81 12.96 10.68
C PHE A 23 -6.59 13.88 10.77
N ASP A 24 -5.39 13.29 10.89
CA ASP A 24 -4.14 14.05 10.98
C ASP A 24 -3.76 14.56 9.58
N PRO A 25 -3.67 15.88 9.35
CA PRO A 25 -3.26 16.44 8.07
C PRO A 25 -1.79 16.15 7.73
N ASP A 26 -0.95 15.91 8.75
CA ASP A 26 0.46 15.61 8.56
C ASP A 26 0.65 14.11 8.30
N PRO A 27 1.35 13.73 7.23
CA PRO A 27 1.53 12.33 6.90
C PRO A 27 2.44 11.64 7.92
N LEU A 28 2.00 10.49 8.43
CA LEU A 28 2.83 9.58 9.23
C LEU A 28 4.03 9.07 8.43
N ALA A 29 3.84 8.81 7.14
CA ALA A 29 4.85 8.32 6.21
C ALA A 29 4.49 8.63 4.76
N ALA A 30 5.53 8.81 3.94
CA ALA A 30 5.41 8.77 2.50
C ALA A 30 5.53 7.32 2.02
N ALA A 31 4.59 6.87 1.20
CA ALA A 31 4.64 5.60 0.50
C ALA A 31 4.96 5.84 -0.99
N SER A 32 5.45 4.81 -1.70
CA SER A 32 5.77 4.92 -3.14
C SER A 32 4.58 5.41 -3.97
N LEU A 33 3.40 4.91 -3.68
CA LEU A 33 2.17 5.22 -4.41
C LEU A 33 1.25 6.22 -3.69
N GLY A 34 1.63 6.74 -2.52
CA GLY A 34 0.74 7.60 -1.75
C GLY A 34 1.31 8.16 -0.46
N GLN A 35 0.43 8.51 0.45
CA GLN A 35 0.74 8.96 1.80
C GLN A 35 -0.08 8.16 2.81
N VAL A 36 0.45 8.02 4.02
CA VAL A 36 -0.22 7.35 5.14
C VAL A 36 -0.47 8.38 6.23
N HIS A 37 -1.71 8.49 6.68
CA HIS A 37 -2.15 9.43 7.71
C HIS A 37 -2.73 8.67 8.90
N ARG A 38 -2.65 9.27 10.10
CA ARG A 38 -3.39 8.79 11.26
C ARG A 38 -4.81 9.33 11.22
N ALA A 39 -5.74 8.50 11.68
CA ALA A 39 -7.12 8.91 11.88
C ALA A 39 -7.74 8.14 13.05
N GLN A 40 -8.90 8.61 13.49
CA GLN A 40 -9.74 7.90 14.45
C GLN A 40 -11.14 7.76 13.86
N LEU A 41 -11.72 6.59 13.99
CA LEU A 41 -13.09 6.33 13.60
C LEU A 41 -14.07 6.87 14.65
N ASP A 42 -15.32 7.11 14.27
CA ASP A 42 -16.38 7.54 15.21
C ASP A 42 -16.63 6.49 16.31
N THR A 43 -16.31 5.24 16.05
CA THR A 43 -16.35 4.12 16.99
C THR A 43 -15.19 4.09 17.98
N GLY A 44 -14.19 5.01 17.81
CA GLY A 44 -13.06 5.22 18.72
C GLY A 44 -11.77 4.48 18.36
N GLU A 45 -11.78 3.61 17.35
CA GLU A 45 -10.57 2.92 16.91
C GLU A 45 -9.57 3.86 16.24
N ASN A 46 -8.30 3.73 16.62
CA ASN A 46 -7.20 4.38 15.93
C ASN A 46 -6.84 3.59 14.67
N VAL A 47 -6.72 4.29 13.56
CA VAL A 47 -6.46 3.72 12.25
C VAL A 47 -5.35 4.47 11.52
N VAL A 48 -4.74 3.79 10.56
CA VAL A 48 -3.92 4.44 9.55
C VAL A 48 -4.62 4.35 8.20
N VAL A 49 -4.63 5.47 7.50
CA VAL A 49 -5.31 5.65 6.22
C VAL A 49 -4.25 5.91 5.16
N LYS A 50 -4.06 4.95 4.27
CA LYS A 50 -3.17 5.08 3.12
C LYS A 50 -3.98 5.61 1.95
N VAL A 51 -3.57 6.75 1.43
CA VAL A 51 -4.26 7.47 0.34
C VAL A 51 -3.34 7.57 -0.86
N GLN A 52 -3.84 7.16 -2.01
CA GLN A 52 -3.09 7.15 -3.27
C GLN A 52 -2.81 8.56 -3.75
N ARG A 53 -1.64 8.76 -4.39
CA ARG A 53 -1.34 10.01 -5.09
C ARG A 53 -2.33 10.27 -6.22
N PRO A 54 -2.75 11.52 -6.44
CA PRO A 54 -3.54 11.87 -7.61
C PRO A 54 -2.83 11.46 -8.89
N ASP A 55 -3.62 11.10 -9.90
CA ASP A 55 -3.17 10.79 -11.27
C ASP A 55 -2.13 9.67 -11.41
N ILE A 56 -1.78 8.94 -10.34
CA ILE A 56 -0.77 7.87 -10.41
C ILE A 56 -1.14 6.80 -11.46
N ARG A 57 -2.43 6.49 -11.60
CA ARG A 57 -2.91 5.55 -12.62
C ARG A 57 -2.57 6.04 -14.02
N LYS A 58 -2.87 7.30 -14.32
CA LYS A 58 -2.60 7.91 -15.63
C LYS A 58 -1.11 7.97 -15.95
N MET A 59 -0.28 8.27 -14.93
CA MET A 59 1.18 8.24 -15.09
C MET A 59 1.67 6.83 -15.43
N ILE A 60 1.22 5.82 -14.70
CA ILE A 60 1.59 4.42 -14.94
C ILE A 60 1.11 3.95 -16.32
N GLU A 61 -0.10 4.29 -16.74
CA GLU A 61 -0.60 3.96 -18.08
C GLU A 61 0.29 4.58 -19.17
N THR A 62 0.70 5.84 -19.01
CA THR A 62 1.64 6.51 -19.94
C THR A 62 3.00 5.82 -19.96
N ASP A 63 3.56 5.47 -18.80
CA ASP A 63 4.85 4.79 -18.70
C ASP A 63 4.79 3.39 -19.32
N LEU A 64 3.68 2.66 -19.15
CA LEU A 64 3.45 1.37 -19.79
C LEU A 64 3.40 1.48 -21.31
N ASP A 65 2.74 2.49 -21.86
CA ASP A 65 2.68 2.71 -23.32
C ASP A 65 4.09 2.94 -23.90
N ILE A 66 4.94 3.67 -23.18
CA ILE A 66 6.34 3.86 -23.55
C ILE A 66 7.09 2.52 -23.50
N LEU A 67 6.94 1.75 -22.43
CA LEU A 67 7.58 0.44 -22.28
C LEU A 67 7.15 -0.54 -23.37
N TYR A 68 5.86 -0.58 -23.73
CA TYR A 68 5.37 -1.40 -24.84
C TYR A 68 5.98 -1.00 -26.17
N THR A 69 6.09 0.31 -26.43
CA THR A 69 6.71 0.82 -27.65
C THR A 69 8.17 0.37 -27.74
N LEU A 70 8.93 0.53 -26.64
CA LEU A 70 10.33 0.10 -26.57
C LEU A 70 10.48 -1.41 -26.74
N ALA A 71 9.62 -2.19 -26.08
CA ALA A 71 9.63 -3.65 -26.20
C ALA A 71 9.35 -4.14 -27.64
N GLN A 72 8.41 -3.49 -28.33
CA GLN A 72 8.12 -3.77 -29.74
C GLN A 72 9.31 -3.42 -30.65
N LEU A 73 9.94 -2.26 -30.44
CA LEU A 73 11.13 -1.86 -31.18
C LEU A 73 12.28 -2.82 -30.95
N ALA A 74 12.55 -3.20 -29.69
CA ALA A 74 13.57 -4.19 -29.34
C ALA A 74 13.31 -5.53 -30.02
N SER A 75 12.07 -6.03 -29.99
CA SER A 75 11.69 -7.26 -30.64
C SER A 75 11.87 -7.22 -32.17
N ARG A 76 11.72 -6.03 -32.77
CA ARG A 76 11.83 -5.84 -34.22
C ARG A 76 13.26 -5.76 -34.70
N TYR A 77 14.12 -5.05 -33.97
CA TYR A 77 15.46 -4.66 -34.44
C TYR A 77 16.58 -5.48 -33.79
N MET A 78 16.36 -6.14 -32.65
CA MET A 78 17.38 -6.88 -31.91
C MET A 78 17.05 -8.38 -31.91
N GLN A 79 17.72 -9.17 -32.78
CA GLN A 79 17.43 -10.59 -32.94
C GLN A 79 17.64 -11.39 -31.66
N ASP A 80 18.69 -11.09 -30.91
CA ASP A 80 19.05 -11.78 -29.66
C ASP A 80 18.02 -11.55 -28.55
N VAL A 81 17.31 -10.40 -28.58
CA VAL A 81 16.32 -10.03 -27.57
C VAL A 81 14.98 -10.74 -27.77
N LYS A 82 14.71 -11.28 -28.97
CA LYS A 82 13.47 -12.00 -29.26
C LYS A 82 13.27 -13.23 -28.36
N PHE A 83 14.34 -13.91 -27.97
CA PHE A 83 14.27 -15.07 -27.09
C PHE A 83 13.70 -14.74 -25.71
N PHE A 84 13.85 -13.48 -25.25
CA PHE A 84 13.37 -13.02 -23.94
C PHE A 84 11.92 -12.56 -23.96
N ASN A 85 11.26 -12.53 -25.13
CA ASN A 85 9.88 -12.04 -25.30
C ASN A 85 9.64 -10.68 -24.56
N PRO A 86 10.27 -9.58 -25.00
CA PRO A 86 10.20 -8.29 -24.28
C PRO A 86 8.77 -7.80 -24.07
N VAL A 87 7.89 -8.01 -25.04
CA VAL A 87 6.47 -7.62 -24.93
C VAL A 87 5.79 -8.42 -23.81
N GLY A 88 6.01 -9.72 -23.74
CA GLY A 88 5.48 -10.56 -22.66
C GLY A 88 5.98 -10.14 -21.27
N ILE A 89 7.23 -9.66 -21.16
CA ILE A 89 7.75 -9.12 -19.90
C ILE A 89 6.96 -7.86 -19.50
N VAL A 90 6.69 -6.95 -20.43
CA VAL A 90 5.90 -5.74 -20.17
C VAL A 90 4.45 -6.11 -19.83
N ASP A 91 3.87 -7.13 -20.47
CA ASP A 91 2.54 -7.63 -20.13
C ASP A 91 2.44 -8.10 -18.68
N GLU A 92 3.42 -8.89 -18.21
CA GLU A 92 3.45 -9.35 -16.82
C GLU A 92 3.68 -8.19 -15.85
N PHE A 93 4.59 -7.27 -16.17
CA PHE A 93 4.82 -6.06 -15.38
C PHE A 93 3.55 -5.21 -15.29
N SER A 94 2.84 -5.00 -16.40
CA SER A 94 1.58 -4.27 -16.44
C SER A 94 0.53 -4.87 -15.51
N LYS A 95 0.39 -6.20 -15.48
CA LYS A 95 -0.53 -6.90 -14.57
C LYS A 95 -0.15 -6.67 -13.10
N VAL A 96 1.13 -6.75 -12.77
CA VAL A 96 1.61 -6.56 -11.41
C VAL A 96 1.36 -5.13 -10.95
N ILE A 97 1.79 -4.12 -11.72
CA ILE A 97 1.66 -2.72 -11.32
C ILE A 97 0.19 -2.27 -11.26
N THR A 98 -0.67 -2.81 -12.13
CA THR A 98 -2.10 -2.53 -12.09
C THR A 98 -2.76 -3.04 -10.79
N ARG A 99 -2.27 -4.15 -10.24
CA ARG A 99 -2.73 -4.65 -8.93
C ARG A 99 -2.18 -3.80 -7.79
N GLU A 100 -0.92 -3.34 -7.88
CA GLU A 100 -0.29 -2.49 -6.85
C GLU A 100 -1.00 -1.13 -6.70
N ILE A 101 -1.58 -0.59 -7.76
CA ILE A 101 -2.34 0.65 -7.70
C ILE A 101 -3.80 0.47 -7.24
N ASP A 102 -4.24 -0.74 -6.98
CA ASP A 102 -5.55 -1.02 -6.40
C ASP A 102 -5.39 -1.49 -4.96
N PHE A 103 -5.58 -0.58 -4.01
CA PHE A 103 -5.39 -0.88 -2.59
C PHE A 103 -6.38 -1.90 -2.02
N THR A 104 -7.43 -2.27 -2.76
CA THR A 104 -8.31 -3.36 -2.34
C THR A 104 -7.60 -4.71 -2.38
N TYR A 105 -6.61 -4.90 -3.27
CA TYR A 105 -5.77 -6.11 -3.26
C TYR A 105 -4.91 -6.19 -2.00
N GLU A 106 -4.32 -5.06 -1.56
CA GLU A 106 -3.58 -4.99 -0.29
C GLU A 106 -4.50 -5.37 0.89
N ALA A 107 -5.70 -4.79 0.94
CA ALA A 107 -6.71 -5.09 1.95
C ALA A 107 -7.12 -6.57 1.98
N HIS A 108 -7.38 -7.19 0.82
CA HIS A 108 -7.70 -8.61 0.75
C HIS A 108 -6.53 -9.51 1.19
N ASN A 109 -5.29 -9.12 0.87
CA ASN A 109 -4.12 -9.85 1.33
C ASN A 109 -3.99 -9.79 2.86
N ILE A 110 -4.19 -8.61 3.46
CA ILE A 110 -4.20 -8.43 4.93
C ILE A 110 -5.27 -9.35 5.56
N ASP A 111 -6.50 -9.36 5.04
CA ASP A 111 -7.56 -10.24 5.52
C ASP A 111 -7.19 -11.74 5.42
N LYS A 112 -6.51 -12.12 4.35
CA LYS A 112 -6.02 -13.48 4.18
C LYS A 112 -4.98 -13.84 5.24
N PHE A 113 -4.05 -12.92 5.52
CA PHE A 113 -3.08 -13.09 6.60
C PHE A 113 -3.77 -13.15 7.97
N CYS A 114 -4.75 -12.28 8.25
CA CYS A 114 -5.54 -12.34 9.48
C CYS A 114 -6.16 -13.73 9.70
N LYS A 115 -6.73 -14.33 8.64
CA LYS A 115 -7.31 -15.68 8.71
C LYS A 115 -6.25 -16.75 8.98
N ASN A 116 -5.09 -16.65 8.35
CA ASN A 116 -4.00 -17.62 8.48
C ASN A 116 -3.35 -17.57 9.87
N PHE A 117 -3.30 -16.40 10.50
CA PHE A 117 -2.64 -16.19 11.80
C PHE A 117 -3.62 -15.97 12.94
N LYS A 118 -4.92 -16.27 12.76
CA LYS A 118 -5.98 -16.04 13.78
C LYS A 118 -5.70 -16.71 15.12
N ASP A 119 -5.03 -17.86 15.11
CA ASP A 119 -4.72 -18.66 16.31
C ASP A 119 -3.28 -18.38 16.82
N SER A 120 -2.56 -17.45 16.20
CA SER A 120 -1.21 -17.06 16.63
C SER A 120 -1.27 -16.16 17.86
N THR A 121 -0.45 -16.45 18.86
CA THR A 121 -0.25 -15.59 20.04
C THR A 121 0.92 -14.62 19.91
N THR A 122 1.74 -14.78 18.88
CA THR A 122 2.98 -14.00 18.65
C THR A 122 2.90 -13.06 17.47
N VAL A 123 1.95 -13.30 16.54
CA VAL A 123 1.78 -12.48 15.33
C VAL A 123 0.43 -11.77 15.38
N HIS A 124 0.46 -10.45 15.34
CA HIS A 124 -0.72 -9.60 15.19
C HIS A 124 -0.76 -9.02 13.77
N ILE A 125 -1.85 -9.28 13.06
CA ILE A 125 -2.09 -8.70 11.73
C ILE A 125 -3.13 -7.59 11.88
N PRO A 126 -2.90 -6.37 11.34
CA PRO A 126 -3.84 -5.27 11.47
C PRO A 126 -5.18 -5.60 10.81
N LYS A 127 -6.26 -5.20 11.47
CA LYS A 127 -7.62 -5.33 10.94
C LYS A 127 -7.84 -4.34 9.78
N VAL A 128 -8.52 -4.77 8.72
CA VAL A 128 -8.98 -3.90 7.64
C VAL A 128 -10.37 -3.35 7.96
N PHE A 129 -10.57 -2.05 7.74
CA PHE A 129 -11.87 -1.39 7.87
C PHE A 129 -12.48 -1.18 6.48
N TRP A 130 -13.29 -2.13 6.03
CA TRP A 130 -13.81 -2.18 4.66
C TRP A 130 -14.74 -1.02 4.30
N ASP A 131 -15.51 -0.50 5.25
CA ASP A 131 -16.38 0.67 5.04
C ASP A 131 -15.58 1.93 4.72
N TYR A 132 -14.31 1.95 5.13
CA TYR A 132 -13.33 3.02 4.91
C TYR A 132 -12.23 2.62 3.92
N THR A 133 -12.47 1.59 3.10
CA THR A 133 -11.50 1.07 2.11
C THR A 133 -12.10 1.04 0.73
N LYS A 134 -11.41 1.62 -0.25
CA LYS A 134 -11.73 1.66 -1.68
C LYS A 134 -10.46 1.50 -2.50
N THR A 135 -10.57 1.45 -3.82
CA THR A 135 -9.44 1.29 -4.76
C THR A 135 -8.26 2.23 -4.48
N LYS A 136 -8.53 3.48 -4.10
CA LYS A 136 -7.52 4.53 -3.88
C LYS A 136 -7.21 4.80 -2.40
N VAL A 137 -7.93 4.18 -1.49
CA VAL A 137 -7.79 4.40 -0.04
C VAL A 137 -7.93 3.07 0.69
N VAL A 138 -6.94 2.73 1.51
CA VAL A 138 -7.04 1.59 2.44
C VAL A 138 -6.90 2.08 3.87
N THR A 139 -7.81 1.61 4.72
CA THR A 139 -7.86 1.94 6.14
C THR A 139 -7.66 0.67 6.97
N ILE A 140 -6.62 0.67 7.78
CA ILE A 140 -6.25 -0.46 8.63
C ILE A 140 -6.02 0.00 10.08
N GLU A 141 -6.05 -0.93 10.99
CA GLU A 141 -5.74 -0.73 12.40
C GLU A 141 -4.36 -0.09 12.58
N GLU A 142 -4.26 0.93 13.46
CA GLU A 142 -2.97 1.48 13.87
C GLU A 142 -2.32 0.54 14.88
N ILE A 143 -1.18 -0.05 14.52
CA ILE A 143 -0.39 -0.88 15.42
C ILE A 143 0.59 0.02 16.18
N LYS A 144 0.51 -0.01 17.52
CA LYS A 144 1.47 0.64 18.40
C LYS A 144 2.60 -0.34 18.71
N GLY A 145 3.78 -0.05 18.18
CA GLY A 145 4.96 -0.90 18.39
C GLY A 145 6.25 -0.14 18.16
N ILE A 146 7.36 -0.80 18.44
CA ILE A 146 8.71 -0.29 18.19
C ILE A 146 9.12 -0.80 16.80
N ARG A 147 9.56 0.10 15.91
CA ARG A 147 10.09 -0.32 14.61
C ARG A 147 11.32 -1.18 14.78
N LEU A 148 11.48 -2.22 13.99
CA LEU A 148 12.62 -3.12 14.07
C LEU A 148 13.97 -2.38 14.00
N ASN A 149 14.08 -1.37 13.12
CA ASN A 149 15.29 -0.56 13.03
C ASN A 149 15.58 0.21 14.33
N ASP A 150 14.54 0.76 14.97
CA ASP A 150 14.68 1.50 16.22
C ASP A 150 15.03 0.52 17.38
N TYR A 151 14.46 -0.69 17.33
CA TYR A 151 14.80 -1.77 18.26
C TYR A 151 16.26 -2.19 18.11
N LEU A 152 16.77 -2.36 16.88
CA LEU A 152 18.15 -2.81 16.64
C LEU A 152 19.23 -1.82 17.07
N ILE A 153 18.89 -0.51 17.13
CA ILE A 153 19.81 0.55 17.59
C ILE A 153 19.93 0.56 19.12
N GLN A 154 18.92 0.04 19.83
CA GLN A 154 18.93 -0.04 21.30
C GLN A 154 19.78 -1.21 21.78
N SER A 155 20.36 -1.06 23.01
CA SER A 155 21.11 -2.16 23.64
C SER A 155 20.12 -3.19 24.19
N HIS A 156 20.10 -4.37 23.63
CA HIS A 156 19.26 -5.49 24.06
C HIS A 156 20.08 -6.67 24.55
N THR A 157 19.53 -7.41 25.50
CA THR A 157 20.11 -8.67 25.98
C THR A 157 20.09 -9.75 24.88
N ALA A 158 20.92 -10.76 25.02
CA ALA A 158 20.94 -11.88 24.08
C ALA A 158 19.61 -12.65 24.05
N GLU A 159 18.89 -12.68 25.18
CA GLU A 159 17.57 -13.32 25.30
C GLU A 159 16.48 -12.54 24.54
N GLU A 160 16.46 -11.21 24.69
CA GLU A 160 15.52 -10.33 23.95
C GLU A 160 15.73 -10.42 22.44
N LYS A 161 17.00 -10.41 21.97
CA LYS A 161 17.32 -10.58 20.56
C LYS A 161 16.85 -11.92 20.01
N LYS A 162 16.98 -12.98 20.79
CA LYS A 162 16.54 -14.33 20.42
C LYS A 162 15.01 -14.41 20.35
N ALA A 163 14.30 -13.75 21.26
CA ALA A 163 12.84 -13.72 21.28
C ALA A 163 12.23 -13.00 20.04
N VAL A 164 12.92 -11.97 19.50
CA VAL A 164 12.48 -11.25 18.30
C VAL A 164 12.85 -12.02 17.00
N ALA A 165 13.86 -12.90 17.04
CA ALA A 165 14.32 -13.67 15.90
C ALA A 165 13.63 -15.05 15.75
N ALA A 166 12.83 -15.47 16.72
CA ALA A 166 12.08 -16.72 16.74
C ALA A 166 10.69 -16.57 16.13
#